data_31f48c8d8c5341c4fa434efa33b0dfc6
#
_entry.id   31f48c8d8c5341c4fa434efa33b0dfc6
#
_cell.length_a   1.000
_cell.length_b   1.000
_cell.length_c   1.000
_cell.angle_alpha   90.00
_cell.angle_beta   90.00
_cell.angle_gamma   90.00
#
_symmetry.space_group_name_H-M   'P 1'
#
loop_
_entity.id
_entity.type
_entity.pdbx_description
1 polymer ?
#
loop_
_entity_poly.entity_id
_entity_poly.type
_entity_poly.pdbx_seq_one_letter_code
_entity_poly.pdbx_strand_id
1 'polypeptide(L)'
;KGHIWIFSTSHGTDRPSYIHRSRKPYDIDAFELVPATRLQDGNQVAINNFSYFQAWHLPQKGFVCFFTKYGWGADRALAFMTSSDGVEWSERQRLASIARGHYQVSGATGEKAGSAFNYHPKKGGLNHRTNLYYIETHDLGRNWQTVDGQSLKLPLTSEINPALVHDYEKEALNVYLKDIRFDEQGRPVILYITSKGFESGPMNDPRTWTLAHWNSGKWRLRKITTSDNNYDMGSLYIDNSNWQIYGPTETGPQPYNPGG
;
A
#
# COMPACT_ATOMS: atom_id res chain seq x y z
N LYS A 1 7.71 10.78 21.69
CA LYS A 1 7.94 11.76 20.61
C LYS A 1 9.41 11.75 20.24
N GLY A 2 9.74 11.74 18.91
CA GLY A 2 11.13 11.73 18.44
C GLY A 2 11.83 10.37 18.42
N HIS A 3 11.22 9.29 18.90
CA HIS A 3 11.78 7.95 18.76
C HIS A 3 11.64 7.45 17.32
N ILE A 4 12.64 6.73 16.86
CA ILE A 4 12.66 6.06 15.56
C ILE A 4 12.14 4.64 15.78
N TRP A 5 11.19 4.24 14.95
CA TRP A 5 10.59 2.91 14.97
C TRP A 5 11.01 2.11 13.73
N ILE A 6 11.40 0.87 13.93
CA ILE A 6 11.77 -0.06 12.88
C ILE A 6 10.82 -1.26 12.94
N PHE A 7 10.10 -1.48 11.85
CA PHE A 7 9.19 -2.61 11.68
C PHE A 7 9.85 -3.62 10.74
N SER A 8 10.38 -4.69 11.30
CA SER A 8 11.01 -5.77 10.55
C SER A 8 9.95 -6.81 10.22
N THR A 9 9.64 -6.94 8.95
CA THR A 9 8.57 -7.82 8.48
C THR A 9 9.14 -9.09 7.86
N SER A 10 8.31 -10.13 7.80
CA SER A 10 8.61 -11.36 7.09
C SER A 10 7.71 -11.53 5.88
N HIS A 11 8.16 -12.30 4.90
CA HIS A 11 7.32 -12.77 3.82
C HIS A 11 6.67 -14.10 4.21
N GLY A 12 5.35 -14.22 4.04
CA GLY A 12 4.61 -15.43 4.41
C GLY A 12 4.23 -15.49 5.89
N THR A 13 4.14 -16.68 6.44
CA THR A 13 3.68 -16.97 7.80
C THR A 13 4.74 -17.62 8.68
N ASP A 14 5.89 -17.99 8.13
CA ASP A 14 6.85 -18.91 8.75
C ASP A 14 7.94 -18.20 9.56
N ARG A 15 8.07 -16.89 9.41
CA ARG A 15 9.10 -16.11 10.09
C ARG A 15 8.49 -15.11 11.05
N PRO A 16 9.12 -14.89 12.21
CA PRO A 16 8.67 -13.87 13.14
C PRO A 16 8.86 -12.47 12.53
N SER A 17 8.08 -11.53 13.03
CA SER A 17 8.20 -10.10 12.75
C SER A 17 8.53 -9.38 14.03
N TYR A 18 9.31 -8.30 13.95
CA TYR A 18 9.80 -7.58 15.12
C TYR A 18 9.54 -6.09 14.99
N ILE A 19 9.33 -5.44 16.14
CA ILE A 19 9.26 -3.99 16.24
C ILE A 19 10.40 -3.55 17.16
N HIS A 20 11.21 -2.61 16.70
CA HIS A 20 12.26 -1.98 17.49
C HIS A 20 11.99 -0.49 17.60
N ARG A 21 12.46 0.10 18.70
CA ARG A 21 12.38 1.52 18.95
C ARG A 21 13.75 2.04 19.37
N SER A 22 14.17 3.22 18.91
CA SER A 22 15.39 3.85 19.41
C SER A 22 15.28 4.09 20.91
N ARG A 23 16.38 3.83 21.65
CA ARG A 23 16.39 4.02 23.11
C ARG A 23 16.21 5.47 23.52
N LYS A 24 16.74 6.38 22.71
CA LYS A 24 16.59 7.83 22.92
C LYS A 24 15.90 8.49 21.74
N PRO A 25 15.17 9.59 21.94
CA PRO A 25 14.65 10.39 20.86
C PRO A 25 15.77 10.93 19.94
N TYR A 26 15.53 10.97 18.63
CA TYR A 26 16.46 11.52 17.61
C TYR A 26 17.84 10.86 17.59
N ASP A 27 17.95 9.61 18.04
CA ASP A 27 19.19 8.87 18.19
C ASP A 27 19.08 7.53 17.44
N ILE A 28 20.13 7.17 16.71
CA ILE A 28 20.23 5.93 15.94
C ILE A 28 21.27 4.96 16.49
N ASP A 29 21.94 5.30 17.58
CA ASP A 29 23.06 4.51 18.12
C ASP A 29 22.60 3.20 18.77
N ALA A 30 21.38 3.18 19.32
CA ALA A 30 20.87 2.00 19.99
C ALA A 30 19.35 1.85 19.87
N PHE A 31 18.93 0.63 19.61
CA PHE A 31 17.52 0.22 19.56
C PHE A 31 17.23 -0.84 20.62
N GLU A 32 15.99 -0.90 21.04
CA GLU A 32 15.44 -1.93 21.91
C GLU A 32 14.31 -2.66 21.21
N LEU A 33 14.20 -3.97 21.44
CA LEU A 33 13.05 -4.76 20.99
C LEU A 33 11.82 -4.33 21.81
N VAL A 34 10.75 -3.95 21.10
CA VAL A 34 9.44 -3.67 21.70
C VAL A 34 8.70 -4.99 21.89
N PRO A 35 8.31 -5.35 23.11
CA PRO A 35 7.52 -6.57 23.37
C PRO A 35 6.07 -6.36 22.93
N ALA A 36 5.87 -6.12 21.63
CA ALA A 36 4.58 -5.77 21.09
C ALA A 36 3.63 -6.97 21.08
N THR A 37 2.40 -6.71 21.47
CA THR A 37 1.29 -7.67 21.45
C THR A 37 0.14 -7.17 20.60
N ARG A 38 -0.71 -8.06 20.18
CA ARG A 38 -1.98 -7.75 19.53
C ARG A 38 -3.12 -8.52 20.19
N LEU A 39 -4.29 -7.96 20.11
CA LEU A 39 -5.49 -8.65 20.52
C LEU A 39 -5.83 -9.78 19.54
N GLN A 40 -6.21 -10.94 20.07
CA GLN A 40 -6.74 -12.07 19.32
C GLN A 40 -7.72 -12.85 20.19
N ASP A 41 -8.99 -12.91 19.80
CA ASP A 41 -10.04 -13.64 20.51
C ASP A 41 -10.09 -13.24 22.01
N GLY A 42 -9.94 -11.97 22.31
CA GLY A 42 -9.92 -11.42 23.68
C GLY A 42 -8.60 -11.59 24.45
N ASN A 43 -7.57 -12.20 23.86
CA ASN A 43 -6.28 -12.43 24.51
C ASN A 43 -5.17 -11.60 23.85
N GLN A 44 -4.19 -11.19 24.66
CA GLN A 44 -2.96 -10.57 24.14
C GLN A 44 -1.99 -11.67 23.70
N VAL A 45 -1.62 -11.63 22.41
CA VAL A 45 -0.64 -12.56 21.82
C VAL A 45 0.51 -11.78 21.21
N ALA A 46 1.69 -12.38 21.12
CA ALA A 46 2.84 -11.75 20.49
C ALA A 46 2.51 -11.33 19.05
N ILE A 47 2.96 -10.14 18.66
CA ILE A 47 2.81 -9.67 17.29
C ILE A 47 3.72 -10.45 16.36
N ASN A 48 3.18 -10.95 15.25
CA ASN A 48 3.92 -11.79 14.29
C ASN A 48 3.18 -11.90 12.95
N ASN A 49 3.82 -12.53 11.97
CA ASN A 49 3.20 -12.99 10.71
C ASN A 49 2.41 -11.90 9.97
N PHE A 50 3.07 -10.82 9.63
CA PHE A 50 2.56 -9.83 8.68
C PHE A 50 3.55 -9.60 7.55
N SER A 51 3.06 -9.68 6.31
CA SER A 51 3.84 -9.46 5.09
C SER A 51 3.52 -8.10 4.49
N TYR A 52 4.50 -7.50 3.82
CA TYR A 52 4.32 -6.18 3.16
C TYR A 52 3.79 -5.10 4.11
N PHE A 53 4.27 -5.12 5.33
CA PHE A 53 3.82 -4.24 6.40
C PHE A 53 4.26 -2.79 6.18
N GLN A 54 3.33 -1.86 6.27
CA GLN A 54 3.59 -0.42 6.19
C GLN A 54 2.90 0.26 7.37
N ALA A 55 3.69 0.82 8.27
CA ALA A 55 3.23 1.48 9.50
C ALA A 55 3.29 2.99 9.36
N TRP A 56 2.24 3.65 9.81
CA TRP A 56 2.12 5.11 9.81
C TRP A 56 1.71 5.61 11.19
N HIS A 57 2.39 6.66 11.65
CA HIS A 57 2.05 7.34 12.88
C HIS A 57 1.24 8.60 12.58
N LEU A 58 0.02 8.66 13.08
CA LEU A 58 -0.81 9.86 13.04
C LEU A 58 -0.62 10.63 14.35
N PRO A 59 -0.13 11.88 14.31
CA PRO A 59 0.12 12.68 15.51
C PRO A 59 -1.09 12.73 16.42
N GLN A 60 -0.86 12.53 17.74
CA GLN A 60 -1.88 12.53 18.79
C GLN A 60 -2.94 11.41 18.70
N LYS A 61 -2.91 10.57 17.67
CA LYS A 61 -3.86 9.46 17.50
C LYS A 61 -3.21 8.10 17.73
N GLY A 62 -1.98 7.88 17.23
CA GLY A 62 -1.28 6.61 17.33
C GLY A 62 -0.87 6.05 15.97
N PHE A 63 -0.78 4.75 15.87
CA PHE A 63 -0.30 4.04 14.70
C PHE A 63 -1.45 3.33 13.98
N VAL A 64 -1.39 3.34 12.66
CA VAL A 64 -2.13 2.43 11.78
C VAL A 64 -1.14 1.71 10.90
N CYS A 65 -1.30 0.42 10.71
CA CYS A 65 -0.48 -0.36 9.81
C CYS A 65 -1.32 -1.13 8.81
N PHE A 66 -0.80 -1.25 7.60
CA PHE A 66 -1.36 -2.03 6.51
C PHE A 66 -0.46 -3.22 6.22
N PHE A 67 -1.03 -4.37 5.93
CA PHE A 67 -0.26 -5.57 5.64
C PHE A 67 -1.09 -6.62 4.89
N THR A 68 -0.41 -7.61 4.33
CA THR A 68 -1.05 -8.78 3.73
C THR A 68 -1.25 -9.87 4.78
N LYS A 69 -2.46 -10.40 4.85
CA LYS A 69 -2.80 -11.60 5.62
C LYS A 69 -3.21 -12.73 4.69
N TYR A 70 -2.42 -13.80 4.71
CA TYR A 70 -2.66 -14.97 3.89
C TYR A 70 -3.81 -15.83 4.42
N GLY A 71 -4.54 -16.46 3.49
CA GLY A 71 -5.58 -17.45 3.83
C GLY A 71 -6.75 -16.90 4.64
N TRP A 72 -7.12 -15.64 4.41
CA TRP A 72 -8.19 -14.98 5.17
C TRP A 72 -9.27 -14.39 4.26
N GLY A 73 -10.04 -15.27 3.64
CA GLY A 73 -11.10 -14.92 2.68
C GLY A 73 -10.60 -14.82 1.24
N ALA A 74 -9.44 -14.25 1.02
CA ALA A 74 -8.65 -14.32 -0.21
C ALA A 74 -7.29 -14.95 0.08
N ASP A 75 -6.56 -15.36 -0.97
CA ASP A 75 -5.20 -15.88 -0.79
C ASP A 75 -4.32 -14.84 -0.10
N ARG A 76 -4.55 -13.54 -0.39
CA ARG A 76 -3.83 -12.38 0.13
C ARG A 76 -4.78 -11.25 0.48
N ALA A 77 -5.47 -11.35 1.60
CA ALA A 77 -6.33 -10.27 2.07
C ALA A 77 -5.50 -9.04 2.46
N LEU A 78 -5.96 -7.86 2.09
CA LEU A 78 -5.45 -6.61 2.63
C LEU A 78 -6.04 -6.40 4.02
N ALA A 79 -5.16 -6.23 5.00
CA ALA A 79 -5.51 -6.10 6.40
C ALA A 79 -4.90 -4.87 7.03
N PHE A 80 -5.43 -4.47 8.19
CA PHE A 80 -4.87 -3.41 9.02
C PHE A 80 -4.97 -3.75 10.50
N MET A 81 -4.17 -3.06 11.30
CA MET A 81 -4.23 -3.00 12.76
C MET A 81 -3.93 -1.56 13.20
N THR A 82 -4.31 -1.23 14.41
CA THR A 82 -4.06 0.07 15.02
C THR A 82 -3.48 -0.07 16.42
N SER A 83 -2.75 0.95 16.87
CA SER A 83 -2.20 1.02 18.21
C SER A 83 -2.10 2.47 18.65
N SER A 84 -2.38 2.77 19.92
CA SER A 84 -2.16 4.10 20.47
C SER A 84 -0.71 4.39 20.84
N ASP A 85 0.08 3.35 21.09
CA ASP A 85 1.43 3.45 21.66
C ASP A 85 2.52 2.67 20.88
N GLY A 86 2.11 1.84 19.90
CA GLY A 86 3.00 0.96 19.14
C GLY A 86 3.37 -0.35 19.86
N VAL A 87 2.87 -0.57 21.07
CA VAL A 87 3.10 -1.76 21.90
C VAL A 87 1.89 -2.68 21.89
N GLU A 88 0.73 -2.16 22.23
CA GLU A 88 -0.52 -2.89 22.22
C GLU A 88 -1.30 -2.59 20.94
N TRP A 89 -1.52 -3.62 20.12
CA TRP A 89 -2.20 -3.52 18.85
C TRP A 89 -3.59 -4.14 18.89
N SER A 90 -4.48 -3.56 18.11
CA SER A 90 -5.84 -4.09 17.92
C SER A 90 -5.82 -5.50 17.31
N GLU A 91 -6.97 -6.13 17.25
CA GLU A 91 -7.17 -7.27 16.36
C GLU A 91 -6.89 -6.92 14.91
N ARG A 92 -6.46 -7.93 14.15
CA ARG A 92 -6.35 -7.82 12.69
C ARG A 92 -7.73 -7.64 12.09
N GLN A 93 -7.87 -6.65 11.23
CA GLN A 93 -9.11 -6.35 10.55
C GLN A 93 -8.90 -6.41 9.02
N ARG A 94 -9.88 -6.98 8.32
CA ARG A 94 -9.84 -7.03 6.86
C ARG A 94 -10.30 -5.70 6.27
N LEU A 95 -9.48 -5.17 5.38
CA LEU A 95 -9.78 -3.99 4.59
C LEU A 95 -10.41 -4.37 3.25
N ALA A 96 -9.75 -5.30 2.54
CA ALA A 96 -10.23 -5.82 1.28
C ALA A 96 -9.90 -7.30 1.12
N SER A 97 -10.79 -8.02 0.44
CA SER A 97 -10.68 -9.46 0.15
C SER A 97 -11.37 -9.75 -1.20
N ILE A 98 -10.87 -9.12 -2.28
CA ILE A 98 -11.40 -9.26 -3.65
C ILE A 98 -10.65 -10.38 -4.35
N ALA A 99 -11.36 -11.33 -4.93
CA ALA A 99 -10.83 -12.45 -5.69
C ALA A 99 -9.64 -13.15 -4.98
N ARG A 100 -8.43 -13.15 -5.56
CA ARG A 100 -7.24 -13.78 -4.97
C ARG A 100 -6.43 -12.87 -4.06
N GLY A 101 -6.79 -11.58 -3.94
CA GLY A 101 -6.17 -10.65 -3.01
C GLY A 101 -5.48 -9.48 -3.65
N HIS A 102 -4.55 -8.87 -2.92
CA HIS A 102 -4.09 -7.51 -3.17
C HIS A 102 -2.59 -7.34 -3.00
N TYR A 103 -2.02 -6.41 -3.77
CA TYR A 103 -0.86 -5.65 -3.36
C TYR A 103 -1.28 -4.20 -3.08
N GLN A 104 -0.53 -3.52 -2.22
CA GLN A 104 -0.85 -2.17 -1.79
C GLN A 104 0.40 -1.31 -1.61
N VAL A 105 0.20 0.01 -1.70
CA VAL A 105 1.07 1.05 -1.17
C VAL A 105 0.23 1.94 -0.28
N SER A 106 0.80 2.41 0.82
CA SER A 106 0.09 3.28 1.76
C SER A 106 0.91 4.51 2.10
N GLY A 107 0.24 5.52 2.61
CA GLY A 107 0.84 6.77 3.04
C GLY A 107 0.01 7.43 4.12
N ALA A 108 0.60 8.43 4.79
CA ALA A 108 -0.11 9.24 5.78
C ALA A 108 0.25 10.71 5.66
N THR A 109 -0.71 11.55 6.03
CA THR A 109 -0.50 12.97 6.37
C THR A 109 -0.62 13.13 7.88
N GLY A 110 -0.50 14.36 8.39
CA GLY A 110 -0.74 14.62 9.84
C GLY A 110 -2.14 14.24 10.33
N GLU A 111 -3.12 14.05 9.47
CA GLU A 111 -4.53 13.88 9.84
C GLU A 111 -5.12 12.53 9.47
N LYS A 112 -4.59 11.90 8.41
CA LYS A 112 -5.15 10.68 7.83
C LYS A 112 -4.08 9.71 7.34
N ALA A 113 -4.47 8.45 7.20
CA ALA A 113 -3.74 7.43 6.48
C ALA A 113 -4.60 6.86 5.35
N GLY A 114 -3.98 6.56 4.23
CA GLY A 114 -4.64 5.99 3.08
C GLY A 114 -3.85 4.86 2.45
N SER A 115 -4.56 3.98 1.76
CA SER A 115 -3.99 2.87 1.01
C SER A 115 -4.53 2.85 -0.40
N ALA A 116 -3.62 2.77 -1.37
CA ALA A 116 -3.93 2.42 -2.74
C ALA A 116 -3.61 0.95 -2.97
N PHE A 117 -4.50 0.22 -3.64
CA PHE A 117 -4.31 -1.20 -3.88
C PHE A 117 -4.91 -1.62 -5.22
N ASN A 118 -4.44 -2.75 -5.72
CA ASN A 118 -4.98 -3.45 -6.88
C ASN A 118 -5.65 -4.75 -6.43
N TYR A 119 -6.11 -5.58 -7.35
CA TYR A 119 -6.51 -6.94 -7.03
C TYR A 119 -5.97 -7.96 -8.04
N HIS A 120 -5.88 -9.22 -7.61
CA HIS A 120 -5.52 -10.35 -8.46
C HIS A 120 -6.78 -11.06 -8.92
N PRO A 121 -7.10 -11.05 -10.21
CA PRO A 121 -8.20 -11.83 -10.78
C PRO A 121 -8.04 -13.33 -10.49
N LYS A 122 -9.13 -14.07 -10.50
CA LYS A 122 -9.10 -15.53 -10.28
C LYS A 122 -8.28 -16.26 -11.33
N LYS A 123 -8.25 -15.74 -12.56
CA LYS A 123 -7.44 -16.26 -13.67
C LYS A 123 -6.16 -15.43 -13.82
N GLY A 124 -5.04 -16.07 -14.18
CA GLY A 124 -3.79 -15.37 -14.52
C GLY A 124 -2.71 -15.34 -13.43
N GLY A 125 -2.97 -15.88 -12.24
CA GLY A 125 -1.96 -15.97 -11.18
C GLY A 125 -1.68 -14.63 -10.49
N LEU A 126 -0.63 -14.59 -9.66
CA LEU A 126 -0.30 -13.43 -8.81
C LEU A 126 0.36 -12.28 -9.55
N ASN A 127 0.88 -12.53 -10.75
CA ASN A 127 1.46 -11.48 -11.58
C ASN A 127 0.38 -10.73 -12.39
N HIS A 128 -0.78 -11.35 -12.59
CA HIS A 128 -1.94 -10.67 -13.13
C HIS A 128 -2.61 -9.87 -12.02
N ARG A 129 -2.51 -8.57 -12.07
CA ARG A 129 -3.05 -7.63 -11.09
C ARG A 129 -3.61 -6.41 -11.81
N THR A 130 -4.85 -6.07 -11.52
CA THR A 130 -5.57 -5.03 -12.25
C THR A 130 -6.40 -4.15 -11.33
N ASN A 131 -7.05 -3.17 -11.90
CA ASN A 131 -7.79 -2.11 -11.23
C ASN A 131 -6.95 -1.32 -10.23
N LEU A 132 -7.38 -0.11 -9.97
CA LEU A 132 -6.79 0.76 -8.95
C LEU A 132 -7.88 1.19 -7.99
N TYR A 133 -7.64 0.98 -6.70
CA TYR A 133 -8.52 1.39 -5.61
C TYR A 133 -7.80 2.32 -4.65
N TYR A 134 -8.57 3.15 -3.93
CA TYR A 134 -8.07 3.98 -2.86
C TYR A 134 -9.08 4.12 -1.74
N ILE A 135 -8.59 4.03 -0.51
CA ILE A 135 -9.38 4.25 0.71
C ILE A 135 -8.57 4.99 1.76
N GLU A 136 -9.23 5.68 2.67
CA GLU A 136 -8.58 6.41 3.75
C GLU A 136 -9.36 6.35 5.06
N THR A 137 -8.64 6.60 6.16
CA THR A 137 -9.18 6.78 7.51
C THR A 137 -8.62 8.02 8.16
N HIS A 138 -9.45 8.75 8.90
CA HIS A 138 -9.09 9.93 9.68
C HIS A 138 -9.08 9.66 11.19
N ASP A 139 -9.46 8.47 11.62
CA ASP A 139 -9.71 8.12 13.01
C ASP A 139 -9.11 6.78 13.45
N LEU A 140 -7.93 6.44 12.89
CA LEU A 140 -7.23 5.18 13.15
C LEU A 140 -8.06 3.93 12.80
N GLY A 141 -8.76 3.96 11.67
CA GLY A 141 -9.46 2.80 11.17
C GLY A 141 -10.80 2.47 11.85
N ARG A 142 -11.33 3.37 12.68
CA ARG A 142 -12.69 3.23 13.19
C ARG A 142 -13.71 3.38 12.07
N ASN A 143 -13.45 4.33 11.18
CA ASN A 143 -14.23 4.54 9.97
C ASN A 143 -13.31 4.60 8.75
N TRP A 144 -13.80 4.05 7.66
CA TRP A 144 -13.14 4.06 6.36
C TRP A 144 -14.03 4.72 5.32
N GLN A 145 -13.41 5.47 4.44
CA GLN A 145 -14.11 6.22 3.41
C GLN A 145 -13.31 6.30 2.11
N THR A 146 -14.00 6.68 1.05
CA THR A 146 -13.39 7.11 -0.21
C THR A 146 -12.76 8.50 -0.07
N VAL A 147 -12.00 8.93 -1.05
CA VAL A 147 -11.35 10.25 -1.05
C VAL A 147 -12.34 11.44 -1.01
N ASP A 148 -13.56 11.25 -1.48
CA ASP A 148 -14.65 12.25 -1.43
C ASP A 148 -15.57 12.11 -0.21
N GLY A 149 -15.18 11.26 0.75
CA GLY A 149 -15.84 11.15 2.04
C GLY A 149 -17.01 10.16 2.11
N GLN A 150 -17.26 9.36 1.06
CA GLN A 150 -18.28 8.32 1.11
C GLN A 150 -17.84 7.21 2.07
N SER A 151 -18.63 6.91 3.10
CA SER A 151 -18.39 5.81 4.03
C SER A 151 -18.35 4.45 3.32
N LEU A 152 -17.40 3.61 3.74
CA LEU A 152 -17.20 2.27 3.21
C LEU A 152 -17.53 1.21 4.26
N LYS A 153 -18.27 0.19 3.84
CA LYS A 153 -18.49 -1.02 4.63
C LYS A 153 -17.37 -2.01 4.34
N LEU A 154 -16.62 -2.39 5.36
CA LEU A 154 -15.54 -3.35 5.24
C LEU A 154 -15.96 -4.80 5.58
N PRO A 155 -15.25 -5.81 5.05
CA PRO A 155 -14.23 -5.71 4.01
C PRO A 155 -14.81 -5.45 2.63
N LEU A 156 -14.04 -4.79 1.76
CA LEU A 156 -14.38 -4.69 0.33
C LEU A 156 -14.19 -6.07 -0.32
N THR A 157 -15.23 -6.60 -0.95
CA THR A 157 -15.22 -7.96 -1.52
C THR A 157 -15.59 -8.03 -3.00
N SER A 158 -16.10 -6.93 -3.55
CA SER A 158 -16.49 -6.82 -4.95
C SER A 158 -15.49 -6.07 -5.77
N GLU A 159 -15.25 -6.49 -7.00
CA GLU A 159 -14.37 -5.84 -7.97
C GLU A 159 -14.82 -4.41 -8.27
N ILE A 160 -16.13 -4.23 -8.45
CA ILE A 160 -16.74 -2.91 -8.57
C ILE A 160 -17.29 -2.48 -7.22
N ASN A 161 -16.69 -1.44 -6.64
CA ASN A 161 -17.05 -0.90 -5.33
C ASN A 161 -16.72 0.60 -5.29
N PRO A 162 -17.20 1.36 -4.29
CA PRO A 162 -17.00 2.81 -4.24
C PRO A 162 -15.53 3.27 -4.14
N ALA A 163 -14.61 2.42 -3.69
CA ALA A 163 -13.19 2.75 -3.61
C ALA A 163 -12.45 2.67 -4.96
N LEU A 164 -13.14 2.26 -6.04
CA LEU A 164 -12.54 2.10 -7.36
C LEU A 164 -12.13 3.47 -7.93
N VAL A 165 -10.83 3.65 -8.14
CA VAL A 165 -10.24 4.81 -8.78
C VAL A 165 -10.36 4.72 -10.29
N HIS A 166 -10.05 3.55 -10.84
CA HIS A 166 -10.13 3.28 -12.28
C HIS A 166 -10.24 1.78 -12.58
N ASP A 167 -11.09 1.46 -13.54
CA ASP A 167 -11.37 0.09 -13.98
C ASP A 167 -10.43 -0.30 -15.14
N TYR A 168 -9.22 -0.70 -14.80
CA TYR A 168 -8.22 -1.15 -15.77
C TYR A 168 -8.49 -2.54 -16.32
N GLU A 169 -9.34 -3.33 -15.66
CA GLU A 169 -9.73 -4.63 -16.16
C GLU A 169 -10.50 -4.51 -17.48
N LYS A 170 -11.38 -3.52 -17.59
CA LYS A 170 -12.08 -3.23 -18.86
C LYS A 170 -11.16 -2.82 -19.99
N GLU A 171 -9.99 -2.27 -19.66
CA GLU A 171 -8.96 -1.90 -20.63
C GLU A 171 -7.98 -3.04 -20.92
N ALA A 172 -8.15 -4.20 -20.27
CA ALA A 172 -7.22 -5.34 -20.31
C ALA A 172 -5.79 -4.94 -19.91
N LEU A 173 -5.66 -4.06 -18.89
CA LEU A 173 -4.39 -3.57 -18.40
C LEU A 173 -4.12 -4.07 -16.97
N ASN A 174 -2.87 -4.42 -16.72
CA ASN A 174 -2.33 -4.67 -15.40
C ASN A 174 -1.92 -3.36 -14.71
N VAL A 175 -1.92 -3.37 -13.38
CA VAL A 175 -1.55 -2.25 -12.51
C VAL A 175 -0.49 -2.67 -11.51
N TYR A 176 0.69 -2.06 -11.57
CA TYR A 176 1.82 -2.30 -10.67
C TYR A 176 2.10 -1.06 -9.83
N LEU A 177 1.65 -1.07 -8.59
CA LEU A 177 1.79 0.05 -7.65
C LEU A 177 3.25 0.31 -7.29
N LYS A 178 3.61 1.59 -7.13
CA LYS A 178 4.98 2.03 -6.79
C LYS A 178 5.02 2.88 -5.53
N ASP A 179 4.28 3.98 -5.50
CA ASP A 179 4.31 4.92 -4.38
C ASP A 179 2.97 5.64 -4.22
N ILE A 180 2.75 6.21 -3.07
CA ILE A 180 1.65 7.13 -2.78
C ILE A 180 2.14 8.27 -1.91
N ARG A 181 1.78 9.49 -2.28
CA ARG A 181 2.01 10.72 -1.52
C ARG A 181 0.72 11.52 -1.44
N PHE A 182 0.78 12.58 -0.67
CA PHE A 182 -0.30 13.55 -0.57
C PHE A 182 0.23 14.92 -0.95
N ASP A 183 -0.56 15.69 -1.70
CA ASP A 183 -0.23 17.06 -1.99
C ASP A 183 -0.49 17.98 -0.79
N GLU A 184 -0.23 19.28 -0.95
CA GLU A 184 -0.40 20.30 0.11
C GLU A 184 -1.81 20.35 0.70
N GLN A 185 -2.81 19.97 -0.06
CA GLN A 185 -4.20 19.90 0.38
C GLN A 185 -4.56 18.53 0.97
N GLY A 186 -3.57 17.65 1.13
CA GLY A 186 -3.78 16.28 1.63
C GLY A 186 -4.48 15.37 0.63
N ARG A 187 -4.51 15.70 -0.67
CA ARG A 187 -5.13 14.88 -1.71
C ARG A 187 -4.16 13.80 -2.19
N PRO A 188 -4.62 12.55 -2.33
CA PRO A 188 -3.74 11.46 -2.72
C PRO A 188 -3.23 11.58 -4.15
N VAL A 189 -1.96 11.23 -4.32
CA VAL A 189 -1.25 11.09 -5.60
C VAL A 189 -0.62 9.71 -5.63
N ILE A 190 -1.03 8.87 -6.56
CA ILE A 190 -0.62 7.47 -6.64
C ILE A 190 0.23 7.27 -7.88
N LEU A 191 1.43 6.70 -7.71
CA LEU A 191 2.35 6.35 -8.78
C LEU A 191 2.29 4.85 -9.05
N TYR A 192 2.14 4.46 -10.31
CA TYR A 192 2.06 3.06 -10.74
C TYR A 192 2.45 2.89 -12.20
N ILE A 193 2.69 1.64 -12.60
CA ILE A 193 2.88 1.25 -14.01
C ILE A 193 1.65 0.49 -14.49
N THR A 194 1.22 0.78 -15.71
CA THR A 194 0.24 -0.04 -16.44
C THR A 194 0.92 -0.79 -17.58
N SER A 195 0.45 -2.01 -17.89
CA SER A 195 0.95 -2.84 -18.98
C SER A 195 -0.12 -3.79 -19.50
N LYS A 196 0.07 -4.32 -20.71
CA LYS A 196 -0.85 -5.29 -21.31
C LYS A 196 -0.73 -6.70 -20.71
N GLY A 197 0.38 -7.01 -20.09
CA GLY A 197 0.64 -8.32 -19.50
C GLY A 197 1.80 -8.27 -18.50
N PHE A 198 2.12 -9.41 -17.91
CA PHE A 198 3.11 -9.52 -16.84
C PHE A 198 4.43 -10.16 -17.31
N GLU A 199 4.43 -10.85 -18.45
CA GLU A 199 5.64 -11.46 -18.98
C GLU A 199 6.63 -10.40 -19.41
N SER A 200 7.91 -10.69 -19.24
CA SER A 200 8.99 -9.85 -19.75
C SER A 200 8.98 -9.78 -21.27
N GLY A 201 9.54 -8.71 -21.81
CA GLY A 201 9.67 -8.54 -23.24
C GLY A 201 8.68 -7.55 -23.85
N PRO A 202 8.89 -7.18 -25.12
CA PRO A 202 8.17 -6.09 -25.77
C PRO A 202 6.71 -6.37 -26.08
N MET A 203 6.27 -7.63 -26.04
CA MET A 203 4.87 -8.00 -26.33
C MET A 203 3.85 -7.30 -25.42
N ASN A 204 4.25 -6.93 -24.20
CA ASN A 204 3.41 -6.30 -23.21
C ASN A 204 3.54 -4.77 -23.16
N ASP A 205 4.26 -4.20 -24.12
CA ASP A 205 4.41 -2.75 -24.25
C ASP A 205 3.15 -2.07 -24.82
N PRO A 206 2.97 -0.78 -24.54
CA PRO A 206 3.83 0.02 -23.70
C PRO A 206 3.56 -0.24 -22.20
N ARG A 207 4.66 -0.34 -21.42
CA ARG A 207 4.60 -0.18 -19.97
C ARG A 207 4.65 1.30 -19.66
N THR A 208 3.68 1.81 -18.97
CA THR A 208 3.52 3.25 -18.82
C THR A 208 3.49 3.65 -17.34
N TRP A 209 4.45 4.48 -16.95
CA TRP A 209 4.40 5.19 -15.68
C TRP A 209 3.21 6.15 -15.69
N THR A 210 2.35 6.02 -14.70
CA THR A 210 1.10 6.75 -14.60
C THR A 210 0.92 7.33 -13.20
N LEU A 211 0.39 8.54 -13.13
CA LEU A 211 -0.10 9.15 -11.89
C LEU A 211 -1.63 9.16 -11.88
N ALA A 212 -2.21 8.79 -10.74
CA ALA A 212 -3.59 9.13 -10.41
C ALA A 212 -3.57 10.18 -9.30
N HIS A 213 -4.17 11.33 -9.54
CA HIS A 213 -4.27 12.43 -8.58
C HIS A 213 -5.74 12.82 -8.38
N TRP A 214 -6.17 12.86 -7.12
CA TRP A 214 -7.49 13.40 -6.81
C TRP A 214 -7.48 14.91 -6.86
N ASN A 215 -8.18 15.49 -7.81
CA ASN A 215 -8.22 16.93 -7.98
C ASN A 215 -9.57 17.41 -8.56
N SER A 216 -10.12 18.47 -7.97
CA SER A 216 -11.39 19.06 -8.40
C SER A 216 -12.54 18.06 -8.44
N GLY A 217 -12.66 17.23 -7.37
CA GLY A 217 -13.76 16.28 -7.19
C GLY A 217 -13.70 15.03 -8.08
N LYS A 218 -12.55 14.74 -8.69
CA LYS A 218 -12.37 13.54 -9.51
C LYS A 218 -10.92 13.06 -9.59
N TRP A 219 -10.73 11.81 -9.91
CA TRP A 219 -9.43 11.25 -10.25
C TRP A 219 -8.98 11.74 -11.63
N ARG A 220 -7.75 12.25 -11.69
CA ARG A 220 -7.06 12.67 -12.92
C ARG A 220 -5.93 11.69 -13.17
N LEU A 221 -5.98 10.97 -14.28
CA LEU A 221 -4.95 10.04 -14.69
C LEU A 221 -4.01 10.72 -15.68
N ARG A 222 -2.70 10.63 -15.45
CA ARG A 222 -1.69 11.23 -16.31
C ARG A 222 -0.58 10.23 -16.60
N LYS A 223 -0.38 9.92 -17.87
CA LYS A 223 0.79 9.19 -18.35
C LYS A 223 2.03 10.09 -18.27
N ILE A 224 3.13 9.55 -17.74
CA ILE A 224 4.38 10.30 -17.49
C ILE A 224 5.43 9.91 -18.52
N THR A 225 5.83 8.63 -18.54
CA THR A 225 6.85 8.09 -19.44
C THR A 225 6.64 6.59 -19.59
N THR A 226 7.47 5.94 -20.38
CA THR A 226 7.47 4.48 -20.55
C THR A 226 8.51 3.82 -19.64
N SER A 227 8.36 2.52 -19.44
CA SER A 227 9.24 1.64 -18.71
C SER A 227 9.45 0.37 -19.54
N ASP A 228 10.52 -0.35 -19.33
CA ASP A 228 10.78 -1.64 -19.96
C ASP A 228 10.43 -2.84 -19.07
N ASN A 229 10.09 -2.58 -17.79
CA ASN A 229 9.74 -3.63 -16.84
C ASN A 229 8.60 -3.23 -15.90
N ASN A 230 7.68 -4.16 -15.63
CA ASN A 230 6.59 -3.96 -14.69
C ASN A 230 7.09 -3.79 -13.24
N TYR A 231 8.25 -4.31 -12.93
CA TYR A 231 8.84 -4.28 -11.60
C TYR A 231 9.83 -3.14 -11.38
N ASP A 232 10.02 -2.27 -12.37
CA ASP A 232 10.77 -1.04 -12.17
C ASP A 232 10.28 -0.31 -10.94
N MET A 233 11.19 -0.04 -10.02
CA MET A 233 10.87 0.66 -8.78
C MET A 233 11.03 2.16 -8.96
N GLY A 234 10.14 2.92 -8.38
CA GLY A 234 10.19 4.38 -8.42
C GLY A 234 9.52 5.00 -7.22
N SER A 235 9.84 6.26 -7.00
CA SER A 235 9.35 7.04 -5.88
C SER A 235 8.84 8.39 -6.32
N LEU A 236 7.83 8.88 -5.61
CA LEU A 236 7.22 10.19 -5.81
C LEU A 236 7.59 11.10 -4.63
N TYR A 237 8.08 12.28 -4.92
CA TYR A 237 8.33 13.32 -3.94
C TYR A 237 7.49 14.55 -4.28
N ILE A 238 6.82 15.09 -3.27
CA ILE A 238 6.00 16.30 -3.40
C ILE A 238 6.50 17.30 -2.35
N ASP A 239 7.04 18.40 -2.84
CA ASP A 239 7.46 19.54 -2.03
C ASP A 239 6.83 20.80 -2.63
N ASN A 240 5.78 21.26 -2.00
CA ASN A 240 4.96 22.36 -2.48
C ASN A 240 4.49 22.09 -3.94
N SER A 241 4.73 23.04 -4.83
CA SER A 241 4.39 22.90 -6.26
C SER A 241 5.39 22.04 -7.05
N ASN A 242 6.48 21.60 -6.43
CA ASN A 242 7.53 20.81 -7.08
C ASN A 242 7.26 19.33 -6.88
N TRP A 243 6.92 18.63 -7.96
CA TRP A 243 6.68 17.19 -7.95
C TRP A 243 7.79 16.49 -8.73
N GLN A 244 8.46 15.55 -8.07
CA GLN A 244 9.58 14.82 -8.64
C GLN A 244 9.25 13.32 -8.62
N ILE A 245 9.50 12.66 -9.75
CA ILE A 245 9.39 11.22 -9.89
C ILE A 245 10.78 10.70 -10.23
N TYR A 246 11.25 9.76 -9.43
CA TYR A 246 12.50 9.05 -9.66
C TYR A 246 12.18 7.62 -10.04
N GLY A 247 12.78 7.16 -11.12
CA GLY A 247 12.62 5.80 -11.61
C GLY A 247 13.57 5.53 -12.76
N PRO A 248 13.83 4.25 -13.12
CA PRO A 248 14.59 3.91 -14.30
C PRO A 248 13.82 4.33 -15.54
N THR A 249 14.49 4.98 -16.48
CA THR A 249 13.92 5.46 -17.75
C THR A 249 14.65 4.96 -18.98
N GLU A 250 15.84 4.38 -18.78
CA GLU A 250 16.64 3.82 -19.87
C GLU A 250 16.64 2.30 -19.82
N THR A 251 16.72 1.69 -20.97
CA THR A 251 16.88 0.25 -21.10
C THR A 251 18.21 -0.16 -20.46
N GLY A 252 18.14 -0.97 -19.43
CA GLY A 252 19.33 -1.50 -18.75
C GLY A 252 20.08 -2.53 -19.56
N PRO A 253 21.23 -3.03 -19.06
CA PRO A 253 22.03 -4.04 -19.76
C PRO A 253 21.30 -5.36 -19.98
N GLN A 254 20.22 -5.59 -19.27
CA GLN A 254 19.37 -6.78 -19.40
C GLN A 254 17.89 -6.35 -19.50
N PRO A 255 17.51 -5.73 -20.63
CA PRO A 255 16.14 -5.31 -20.82
C PRO A 255 15.21 -6.52 -20.80
N TYR A 256 14.03 -6.33 -20.23
CA TYR A 256 12.99 -7.37 -20.15
C TYR A 256 13.35 -8.60 -19.30
N ASN A 257 14.42 -8.54 -18.51
CA ASN A 257 14.73 -9.62 -17.59
C ASN A 257 13.69 -9.65 -16.43
N PRO A 258 13.14 -10.82 -16.06
CA PRO A 258 12.28 -10.93 -14.89
C PRO A 258 13.02 -10.45 -13.63
N GLY A 259 12.50 -9.43 -12.99
CA GLY A 259 13.12 -8.85 -11.79
C GLY A 259 13.99 -7.61 -12.06
N GLY A 260 14.02 -7.14 -13.30
CA GLY A 260 14.46 -5.81 -13.72
C GLY A 260 15.90 -5.47 -13.44
#